data_fee18605332682be3469a95f0e3c77ba
#
_entry.id   fee18605332682be3469a95f0e3c77ba
#
_cell.length_a   1.000
_cell.length_b   1.000
_cell.length_c   1.000
_cell.angle_alpha   90.00
_cell.angle_beta   90.00
_cell.angle_gamma   90.00
#
_symmetry.space_group_name_H-M   'P 1'
#
loop_
_entity.id
_entity.type
_entity.pdbx_description
1 polymer ?
#
loop_
_entity_poly.entity_id
_entity_poly.type
_entity_poly.pdbx_seq_one_letter_code
_entity_poly.pdbx_strand_id
1 'polypeptide(L)'
;MNLFTFTANFDREEACRMHFKEQRDKIGVICKCGGREHFWIKSRWSYECKQCRSRISLRSGTIMQSSKLSFLTWYKTMFLMSATKKGFSSKEIQTQLGLKRYEPVWAMVHKIRKAMGNRDARYTLEGMIEMDEGYFTVESSEVEQDKGLRGRGAAGKQNVAIMAESTPLEDIKTGKKSRKA
;
A
#
# COMPACT_ATOMS: atom_id res chain seq x y z
N MET A 1 2.81 -14.63 0.51
CA MET A 1 4.29 -14.71 0.71
C MET A 1 4.55 -14.72 2.20
N ASN A 2 5.28 -15.70 2.73
CA ASN A 2 5.64 -15.75 4.15
C ASN A 2 6.93 -14.93 4.42
N LEU A 3 7.29 -14.74 5.70
CA LEU A 3 8.46 -13.96 6.12
C LEU A 3 9.77 -14.52 5.56
N PHE A 4 9.94 -15.84 5.58
CA PHE A 4 11.16 -16.49 5.09
C PHE A 4 11.35 -16.30 3.58
N THR A 5 10.27 -16.48 2.81
CA THR A 5 10.29 -16.22 1.35
C THR A 5 10.55 -14.75 1.05
N PHE A 6 9.98 -13.84 1.86
CA PHE A 6 10.23 -12.41 1.70
C PHE A 6 11.70 -12.06 1.95
N THR A 7 12.27 -12.54 3.07
CA THR A 7 13.67 -12.26 3.41
C THR A 7 14.66 -12.88 2.43
N ALA A 8 14.35 -14.06 1.87
CA ALA A 8 15.17 -14.69 0.85
C ALA A 8 15.19 -13.90 -0.47
N ASN A 9 14.04 -13.33 -0.88
CA ASN A 9 13.92 -12.60 -2.14
C ASN A 9 14.37 -11.13 -2.04
N PHE A 10 14.21 -10.52 -0.87
CA PHE A 10 14.42 -9.09 -0.63
C PHE A 10 15.37 -8.85 0.56
N ASP A 11 16.54 -9.48 0.51
CA ASP A 11 17.57 -9.38 1.56
C ASP A 11 18.29 -8.03 1.55
N ARG A 12 18.45 -7.43 0.38
CA ARG A 12 19.23 -6.21 0.16
C ARG A 12 18.56 -5.20 -0.76
N GLU A 13 19.05 -3.98 -0.70
CA GLU A 13 18.55 -2.83 -1.47
C GLU A 13 18.56 -3.08 -2.99
N GLU A 14 19.60 -3.74 -3.49
CA GLU A 14 19.76 -4.02 -4.93
C GLU A 14 18.68 -5.00 -5.43
N ALA A 15 18.39 -6.06 -4.68
CA ALA A 15 17.33 -7.02 -5.01
C ALA A 15 15.96 -6.31 -5.11
N CYS A 16 15.66 -5.43 -4.17
CA CYS A 16 14.44 -4.63 -4.21
C CYS A 16 14.37 -3.71 -5.43
N ARG A 17 15.50 -3.06 -5.78
CA ARG A 17 15.57 -2.19 -6.97
C ARG A 17 15.41 -2.96 -8.26
N MET A 18 16.03 -4.12 -8.39
CA MET A 18 15.92 -4.98 -9.56
C MET A 18 14.47 -5.44 -9.76
N HIS A 19 13.87 -5.99 -8.71
CA HIS A 19 12.46 -6.40 -8.76
C HIS A 19 11.54 -5.23 -9.13
N PHE A 20 11.76 -4.05 -8.54
CA PHE A 20 10.94 -2.87 -8.86
C PHE A 20 11.12 -2.42 -10.31
N LYS A 21 12.36 -2.49 -10.84
CA LYS A 21 12.64 -2.22 -12.25
C LYS A 21 11.89 -3.17 -13.16
N GLU A 22 11.93 -4.48 -12.88
CA GLU A 22 11.21 -5.49 -13.66
C GLU A 22 9.70 -5.22 -13.71
N GLN A 23 9.09 -4.84 -12.58
CA GLN A 23 7.68 -4.48 -12.56
C GLN A 23 7.41 -3.22 -13.39
N ARG A 24 8.30 -2.22 -13.34
CA ARG A 24 8.17 -1.02 -14.17
C ARG A 24 8.33 -1.29 -15.65
N ASP A 25 9.23 -2.19 -16.02
CA ASP A 25 9.44 -2.57 -17.42
C ASP A 25 8.18 -3.25 -17.99
N LYS A 26 7.49 -4.08 -17.19
CA LYS A 26 6.23 -4.73 -17.58
C LYS A 26 5.11 -3.71 -17.81
N ILE A 27 5.02 -2.67 -17.00
CA ILE A 27 4.01 -1.62 -17.13
C ILE A 27 4.36 -0.64 -18.24
N GLY A 28 5.65 -0.47 -18.51
CA GLY A 28 6.21 0.54 -19.40
C GLY A 28 6.47 1.88 -18.69
N VAL A 29 7.46 2.60 -19.17
CA VAL A 29 7.82 3.94 -18.70
C VAL A 29 7.47 4.95 -19.79
N ILE A 30 6.75 5.99 -19.42
CA ILE A 30 6.37 7.07 -20.35
C ILE A 30 7.13 8.33 -19.95
N CYS A 31 7.84 8.91 -20.91
CA CYS A 31 8.53 10.17 -20.73
C CYS A 31 7.56 11.35 -20.80
N LYS A 32 7.96 12.50 -20.26
CA LYS A 32 7.20 13.76 -20.36
C LYS A 32 6.98 14.22 -21.81
N CYS A 33 7.84 13.82 -22.74
CA CYS A 33 7.68 14.06 -24.19
C CYS A 33 6.73 13.07 -24.88
N GLY A 34 6.13 12.11 -24.15
CA GLY A 34 5.30 11.04 -24.72
C GLY A 34 6.09 9.81 -25.19
N GLY A 35 7.41 9.88 -25.23
CA GLY A 35 8.27 8.77 -25.69
C GLY A 35 8.17 7.56 -24.75
N ARG A 36 8.10 6.36 -25.34
CA ARG A 36 8.01 5.08 -24.61
C ARG A 36 9.28 4.26 -24.66
N GLU A 37 10.21 4.60 -25.52
CA GLU A 37 11.50 3.91 -25.65
C GLU A 37 12.57 4.56 -24.82
N HIS A 38 13.29 3.76 -24.02
CA HIS A 38 14.26 4.25 -23.06
C HIS A 38 15.51 3.37 -23.06
N PHE A 39 16.67 3.99 -22.85
CA PHE A 39 17.90 3.29 -22.45
C PHE A 39 17.91 3.14 -20.93
N TRP A 40 18.35 1.97 -20.44
CA TRP A 40 18.57 1.76 -19.03
C TRP A 40 20.03 2.10 -18.65
N ILE A 41 20.21 3.03 -17.70
CA ILE A 41 21.51 3.40 -17.16
C ILE A 41 21.69 2.73 -15.81
N LYS A 42 22.39 1.57 -15.79
CA LYS A 42 22.58 0.75 -14.58
C LYS A 42 23.27 1.52 -13.46
N SER A 43 24.32 2.29 -13.74
CA SER A 43 25.09 3.04 -12.75
C SER A 43 24.28 4.10 -11.99
N ARG A 44 23.21 4.61 -12.58
CA ARG A 44 22.35 5.66 -12.02
C ARG A 44 20.93 5.20 -11.65
N TRP A 45 20.62 3.94 -11.89
CA TRP A 45 19.27 3.40 -11.67
C TRP A 45 18.18 4.28 -12.29
N SER A 46 18.36 4.65 -13.55
CA SER A 46 17.49 5.57 -14.28
C SER A 46 17.29 5.15 -15.72
N TYR A 47 16.17 5.57 -16.28
CA TYR A 47 15.86 5.48 -17.69
C TYR A 47 16.27 6.78 -18.39
N GLU A 48 16.78 6.71 -19.60
CA GLU A 48 17.01 7.85 -20.48
C GLU A 48 16.14 7.71 -21.72
N CYS A 49 15.30 8.71 -21.99
CA CYS A 49 14.41 8.70 -23.14
C CYS A 49 15.23 8.76 -24.44
N LYS A 50 14.92 7.89 -25.39
CA LYS A 50 15.59 7.89 -26.71
C LYS A 50 15.31 9.15 -27.51
N GLN A 51 14.13 9.76 -27.38
CA GLN A 51 13.72 10.92 -28.15
C GLN A 51 14.31 12.23 -27.60
N CYS A 52 14.05 12.52 -26.32
CA CYS A 52 14.40 13.83 -25.72
C CYS A 52 15.60 13.81 -24.77
N ARG A 53 16.24 12.64 -24.57
CA ARG A 53 17.37 12.43 -23.66
C ARG A 53 17.08 12.77 -22.19
N SER A 54 15.82 13.05 -21.85
CA SER A 54 15.43 13.30 -20.47
C SER A 54 15.60 12.05 -19.62
N ARG A 55 16.08 12.23 -18.39
CA ARG A 55 16.30 11.14 -17.43
C ARG A 55 15.12 10.99 -16.49
N ILE A 56 14.70 9.76 -16.31
CA ILE A 56 13.60 9.37 -15.45
C ILE A 56 14.18 8.43 -14.39
N SER A 57 14.13 8.85 -13.13
CA SER A 57 14.59 7.99 -12.03
C SER A 57 13.66 6.78 -11.86
N LEU A 58 14.20 5.71 -11.25
CA LEU A 58 13.40 4.51 -10.98
C LEU A 58 12.13 4.79 -10.15
N ARG A 59 12.11 5.86 -9.36
CA ARG A 59 10.96 6.26 -8.52
C ARG A 59 10.00 7.26 -9.18
N SER A 60 10.41 7.93 -10.25
CA SER A 60 9.58 8.97 -10.89
C SER A 60 8.25 8.42 -11.37
N GLY A 61 7.15 9.11 -11.08
CA GLY A 61 5.81 8.69 -11.45
C GLY A 61 5.27 7.49 -10.66
N THR A 62 5.87 7.16 -9.52
CA THR A 62 5.42 6.06 -8.65
C THR A 62 5.09 6.58 -7.25
N ILE A 63 4.47 5.73 -6.41
CA ILE A 63 4.21 6.07 -5.01
C ILE A 63 5.48 6.40 -4.21
N MET A 64 6.64 5.90 -4.67
CA MET A 64 7.94 6.15 -4.05
C MET A 64 8.57 7.48 -4.48
N GLN A 65 7.92 8.24 -5.35
CA GLN A 65 8.43 9.53 -5.84
C GLN A 65 8.70 10.48 -4.68
N SER A 66 9.84 11.20 -4.77
CA SER A 66 10.30 12.17 -3.77
C SER A 66 10.60 11.58 -2.38
N SER A 67 10.65 10.26 -2.24
CA SER A 67 11.07 9.62 -1.00
C SER A 67 12.56 9.40 -0.95
N LYS A 68 13.19 9.72 0.20
CA LYS A 68 14.59 9.43 0.48
C LYS A 68 14.81 8.07 1.17
N LEU A 69 13.73 7.39 1.60
CA LEU A 69 13.81 6.08 2.22
C LEU A 69 14.28 5.02 1.21
N SER A 70 15.01 4.01 1.66
CA SER A 70 15.53 2.93 0.80
C SER A 70 14.39 2.11 0.18
N PHE A 71 14.64 1.43 -0.94
CA PHE A 71 13.66 0.49 -1.50
C PHE A 71 13.39 -0.66 -0.52
N LEU A 72 14.43 -1.14 0.15
CA LEU A 72 14.31 -2.18 1.16
C LEU A 72 13.35 -1.75 2.29
N THR A 73 13.42 -0.50 2.76
CA THR A 73 12.49 0.06 3.75
C THR A 73 11.05 0.05 3.23
N TRP A 74 10.82 0.46 1.99
CA TRP A 74 9.51 0.43 1.36
C TRP A 74 8.96 -0.98 1.24
N TYR A 75 9.77 -1.94 0.80
CA TYR A 75 9.38 -3.34 0.66
C TYR A 75 9.04 -3.99 2.00
N LYS A 76 9.86 -3.77 3.03
CA LYS A 76 9.58 -4.22 4.39
C LYS A 76 8.27 -3.63 4.93
N THR A 77 8.03 -2.33 4.69
CA THR A 77 6.77 -1.69 5.11
C THR A 77 5.57 -2.28 4.40
N MET A 78 5.64 -2.45 3.07
CA MET A 78 4.55 -3.07 2.30
C MET A 78 4.28 -4.50 2.78
N PHE A 79 5.34 -5.28 3.06
CA PHE A 79 5.20 -6.62 3.61
C PHE A 79 4.50 -6.61 4.98
N LEU A 80 4.96 -5.79 5.92
CA LEU A 80 4.34 -5.67 7.25
C LEU A 80 2.86 -5.29 7.16
N MET A 81 2.51 -4.31 6.32
CA MET A 81 1.13 -3.85 6.15
C MET A 81 0.21 -4.90 5.50
N SER A 82 0.76 -5.80 4.69
CA SER A 82 -0.02 -6.84 3.99
C SER A 82 -0.03 -8.20 4.71
N ALA A 83 0.91 -8.45 5.62
CA ALA A 83 1.09 -9.76 6.24
C ALA A 83 0.13 -10.01 7.43
N THR A 84 -0.45 -8.97 8.01
CA THR A 84 -1.29 -9.08 9.21
C THR A 84 -2.69 -8.51 8.99
N LYS A 85 -3.67 -9.12 9.63
CA LYS A 85 -5.05 -8.61 9.66
C LYS A 85 -5.16 -7.29 10.43
N LYS A 86 -4.34 -7.09 11.45
CA LYS A 86 -4.27 -5.83 12.21
C LYS A 86 -3.39 -4.85 11.44
N GLY A 87 -3.92 -3.67 11.16
CA GLY A 87 -3.13 -2.61 10.54
C GLY A 87 -2.03 -2.12 11.47
N PHE A 88 -0.85 -1.86 10.89
CA PHE A 88 0.24 -1.22 11.63
C PHE A 88 0.05 0.29 11.67
N SER A 89 0.30 0.89 12.83
CA SER A 89 0.44 2.34 12.95
C SER A 89 1.78 2.79 12.36
N SER A 90 1.87 4.04 11.93
CA SER A 90 3.14 4.58 11.43
C SER A 90 4.23 4.59 12.50
N LYS A 91 3.83 4.74 13.76
CA LYS A 91 4.76 4.69 14.92
C LYS A 91 5.33 3.30 15.12
N GLU A 92 4.49 2.29 15.03
CA GLU A 92 4.91 0.89 15.12
C GLU A 92 5.87 0.49 14.00
N ILE A 93 5.56 0.89 12.75
CA ILE A 93 6.47 0.68 11.61
C ILE A 93 7.80 1.40 11.82
N GLN A 94 7.79 2.62 12.34
CA GLN A 94 9.01 3.34 12.69
C GLN A 94 9.89 2.53 13.66
N THR A 95 9.28 2.00 14.71
CA THR A 95 9.96 1.21 15.73
C THR A 95 10.48 -0.10 15.18
N GLN A 96 9.66 -0.86 14.43
CA GLN A 96 10.02 -2.14 13.84
C GLN A 96 11.19 -2.04 12.84
N LEU A 97 11.26 -0.93 12.10
CA LEU A 97 12.31 -0.71 11.10
C LEU A 97 13.50 0.11 11.65
N GLY A 98 13.49 0.50 12.91
CA GLY A 98 14.56 1.28 13.53
C GLY A 98 14.78 2.65 12.91
N LEU A 99 13.74 3.30 12.39
CA LEU A 99 13.86 4.56 11.67
C LEU A 99 13.84 5.74 12.63
N LYS A 100 14.82 6.65 12.50
CA LYS A 100 15.01 7.77 13.43
C LYS A 100 13.88 8.83 13.35
N ARG A 101 13.40 9.14 12.15
CA ARG A 101 12.40 10.19 11.91
C ARG A 101 11.03 9.59 11.64
N TYR A 102 9.99 10.18 12.24
CA TYR A 102 8.60 9.75 12.08
C TYR A 102 7.96 10.22 10.79
N GLU A 103 8.18 11.48 10.40
CA GLU A 103 7.49 12.12 9.28
C GLU A 103 7.66 11.37 7.94
N PRO A 104 8.88 10.91 7.54
CA PRO A 104 9.04 10.13 6.32
C PRO A 104 8.30 8.79 6.37
N VAL A 105 8.20 8.16 7.56
CA VAL A 105 7.49 6.91 7.75
C VAL A 105 5.98 7.14 7.61
N TRP A 106 5.47 8.16 8.26
CA TRP A 106 4.08 8.56 8.15
C TRP A 106 3.69 8.83 6.67
N ALA A 107 4.47 9.64 5.97
CA ALA A 107 4.24 9.93 4.56
C ALA A 107 4.29 8.67 3.68
N MET A 108 5.21 7.73 3.95
CA MET A 108 5.32 6.45 3.26
C MET A 108 4.07 5.60 3.48
N VAL A 109 3.63 5.44 4.71
CA VAL A 109 2.44 4.64 5.07
C VAL A 109 1.18 5.20 4.42
N HIS A 110 1.01 6.52 4.43
CA HIS A 110 -0.12 7.17 3.75
C HIS A 110 -0.11 6.98 2.24
N LYS A 111 1.06 7.04 1.59
CA LYS A 111 1.19 6.75 0.16
C LYS A 111 0.83 5.30 -0.17
N ILE A 112 1.23 4.34 0.67
CA ILE A 112 0.88 2.92 0.50
C ILE A 112 -0.63 2.74 0.66
N ARG A 113 -1.24 3.27 1.73
CA ARG A 113 -2.69 3.21 1.97
C ARG A 113 -3.48 3.83 0.82
N LYS A 114 -3.06 4.99 0.31
CA LYS A 114 -3.69 5.62 -0.85
C LYS A 114 -3.61 4.74 -2.10
N ALA A 115 -2.47 4.06 -2.32
CA ALA A 115 -2.33 3.14 -3.45
C ALA A 115 -3.22 1.90 -3.31
N MET A 116 -3.39 1.38 -2.08
CA MET A 116 -4.32 0.30 -1.79
C MET A 116 -5.77 0.72 -2.08
N GLY A 117 -6.21 1.86 -1.54
CA GLY A 117 -7.56 2.39 -1.79
C GLY A 117 -7.83 2.70 -3.27
N ASN A 118 -6.83 3.20 -4.02
CA ASN A 118 -6.98 3.41 -5.47
C ASN A 118 -7.11 2.09 -6.24
N ARG A 119 -6.53 1.00 -5.75
CA ARG A 119 -6.73 -0.35 -6.30
C ARG A 119 -8.15 -0.82 -6.03
N ASP A 120 -8.58 -0.71 -4.78
CA ASP A 120 -9.91 -1.16 -4.34
C ASP A 120 -11.03 -0.42 -5.07
N ALA A 121 -10.85 0.89 -5.35
CA ALA A 121 -11.79 1.67 -6.16
C ALA A 121 -11.97 1.19 -7.61
N ARG A 122 -11.07 0.34 -8.12
CA ARG A 122 -11.16 -0.27 -9.46
C ARG A 122 -11.65 -1.71 -9.43
N TYR A 123 -11.77 -2.27 -8.24
CA TYR A 123 -12.20 -3.65 -8.05
C TYR A 123 -13.72 -3.70 -7.97
N THR A 124 -14.33 -4.56 -8.76
CA THR A 124 -15.76 -4.84 -8.69
C THR A 124 -15.93 -6.11 -7.87
N LEU A 125 -16.73 -6.02 -6.81
CA LEU A 125 -17.06 -7.16 -5.98
C LEU A 125 -18.02 -8.07 -6.74
N GLU A 126 -17.75 -9.38 -6.77
CA GLU A 126 -18.56 -10.39 -7.43
C GLU A 126 -18.91 -11.53 -6.46
N GLY A 127 -20.01 -12.24 -6.73
CA GLY A 127 -20.41 -13.40 -5.95
C GLY A 127 -21.06 -13.04 -4.61
N MET A 128 -20.66 -13.73 -3.55
CA MET A 128 -21.20 -13.50 -2.21
C MET A 128 -20.45 -12.36 -1.52
N ILE A 129 -21.20 -11.32 -1.16
CA ILE A 129 -20.66 -10.12 -0.53
C ILE A 129 -21.11 -10.09 0.94
N GLU A 130 -20.18 -10.01 1.85
CA GLU A 130 -20.42 -9.74 3.27
C GLU A 130 -20.31 -8.23 3.50
N MET A 131 -21.29 -7.66 4.20
CA MET A 131 -21.33 -6.23 4.54
C MET A 131 -21.32 -6.07 6.04
N ASP A 132 -20.48 -5.17 6.54
CA ASP A 132 -20.41 -4.79 7.95
C ASP A 132 -20.39 -3.27 8.08
N GLU A 133 -20.89 -2.76 9.20
CA GLU A 133 -20.93 -1.33 9.49
C GLU A 133 -20.03 -1.00 10.68
N GLY A 134 -19.13 -0.04 10.45
CA GLY A 134 -18.27 0.49 11.50
C GLY A 134 -18.57 1.96 11.81
N TYR A 135 -18.56 2.32 13.09
CA TYR A 135 -18.74 3.69 13.55
C TYR A 135 -17.42 4.28 14.00
N PHE A 136 -16.96 5.32 13.31
CA PHE A 136 -15.70 5.99 13.60
C PHE A 136 -15.96 7.38 14.18
N THR A 137 -15.27 7.70 15.27
CA THR A 137 -15.33 9.05 15.85
C THR A 137 -14.72 10.04 14.89
N VAL A 138 -15.43 11.11 14.59
CA VAL A 138 -14.94 12.26 13.82
C VAL A 138 -14.77 13.47 14.72
N GLU A 139 -13.80 14.33 14.38
CA GLU A 139 -13.72 15.65 15.04
C GLU A 139 -14.95 16.45 14.61
N SER A 140 -15.86 16.69 15.56
CA SER A 140 -17.00 17.57 15.37
C SER A 140 -16.63 18.99 15.83
N SER A 141 -17.21 20.00 15.19
CA SER A 141 -17.09 21.38 15.64
C SER A 141 -17.63 21.54 17.07
N GLU A 142 -17.08 22.47 17.85
CA GLU A 142 -17.46 22.70 19.26
C GLU A 142 -18.99 22.85 19.47
N VAL A 143 -19.71 23.35 18.46
CA VAL A 143 -21.16 23.53 18.49
C VAL A 143 -21.93 22.20 18.49
N GLU A 144 -21.38 21.12 17.97
CA GLU A 144 -22.03 19.79 17.93
C GLU A 144 -21.68 18.93 19.15
N GLN A 145 -20.60 19.25 19.87
CA GLN A 145 -20.17 18.50 21.06
C GLN A 145 -21.14 18.66 22.24
N ASP A 146 -21.85 19.80 22.32
CA ASP A 146 -22.76 20.12 23.42
C ASP A 146 -24.11 19.34 23.36
N LYS A 147 -24.38 18.63 22.26
CA LYS A 147 -25.58 17.79 22.09
C LYS A 147 -25.33 16.29 22.32
N GLY A 148 -24.19 15.94 22.88
CA GLY A 148 -23.79 14.55 23.11
C GLY A 148 -24.63 13.84 24.17
N LEU A 149 -25.69 13.17 23.77
CA LEU A 149 -26.39 12.22 24.63
C LEU A 149 -25.42 11.13 25.11
N ARG A 150 -25.30 10.97 26.42
CA ARG A 150 -24.51 9.87 27.02
C ARG A 150 -25.18 8.54 26.64
N GLY A 151 -24.45 7.69 25.92
CA GLY A 151 -24.90 6.37 25.48
C GLY A 151 -24.15 5.82 24.27
N ARG A 152 -24.53 4.64 23.81
CA ARG A 152 -23.99 4.00 22.59
C ARG A 152 -24.49 4.65 21.27
N GLY A 153 -25.04 5.85 21.32
CA GLY A 153 -25.57 6.56 20.16
C GLY A 153 -24.49 6.94 19.14
N ALA A 154 -24.92 7.13 17.90
CA ALA A 154 -24.06 7.50 16.76
C ALA A 154 -23.69 8.99 16.71
N ALA A 155 -24.06 9.80 17.72
CA ALA A 155 -23.73 11.24 17.76
C ALA A 155 -22.21 11.43 17.75
N GLY A 156 -21.70 12.24 16.80
CA GLY A 156 -20.26 12.49 16.62
C GLY A 156 -19.49 11.30 15.99
N LYS A 157 -20.20 10.33 15.40
CA LYS A 157 -19.59 9.20 14.68
C LYS A 157 -20.03 9.19 13.24
N GLN A 158 -19.10 8.90 12.36
CA GLN A 158 -19.40 8.62 10.97
C GLN A 158 -19.57 7.12 10.78
N ASN A 159 -20.66 6.74 10.11
CA ASN A 159 -20.90 5.37 9.69
C ASN A 159 -20.07 5.08 8.43
N VAL A 160 -19.38 3.95 8.42
CA VAL A 160 -18.62 3.44 7.28
C VAL A 160 -19.07 2.03 7.01
N ALA A 161 -19.68 1.81 5.85
CA ALA A 161 -20.00 0.48 5.36
C ALA A 161 -18.77 -0.16 4.71
N ILE A 162 -18.45 -1.36 5.14
CA ILE A 162 -17.35 -2.17 4.61
C ILE A 162 -17.97 -3.36 3.91
N MET A 163 -17.59 -3.57 2.65
CA MET A 163 -18.02 -4.71 1.88
C MET A 163 -16.80 -5.57 1.52
N ALA A 164 -16.91 -6.87 1.71
CA ALA A 164 -15.88 -7.84 1.38
C ALA A 164 -16.48 -8.99 0.57
N GLU A 165 -15.78 -9.42 -0.47
CA GLU A 165 -16.10 -10.61 -1.21
C GLU A 165 -15.67 -11.85 -0.42
N SER A 166 -16.62 -12.78 -0.22
CA SER A 166 -16.40 -14.02 0.49
C SER A 166 -16.32 -15.20 -0.47
N THR A 167 -15.14 -15.80 -0.58
CA THR A 167 -14.92 -17.00 -1.39
C THR A 167 -14.99 -18.26 -0.55
N PRO A 168 -15.79 -19.28 -0.92
CA PRO A 168 -15.80 -20.55 -0.23
C PRO A 168 -14.46 -21.27 -0.47
N LEU A 169 -13.80 -21.65 0.61
CA LEU A 169 -12.60 -22.49 0.57
C LEU A 169 -13.00 -23.92 0.95
N GLU A 170 -12.70 -24.88 0.07
CA GLU A 170 -12.75 -26.30 0.41
C GLU A 170 -11.36 -26.77 0.83
N ASP A 171 -11.26 -27.30 2.05
CA ASP A 171 -10.05 -27.99 2.48
C ASP A 171 -9.99 -29.35 1.78
N ILE A 172 -9.01 -29.48 0.88
CA ILE A 172 -8.81 -30.68 0.04
C ILE A 172 -8.62 -31.94 0.88
N LYS A 173 -8.12 -31.82 2.11
CA LYS A 173 -7.85 -32.98 3.01
C LYS A 173 -9.04 -33.38 3.85
N THR A 174 -9.89 -32.45 4.25
CA THR A 174 -10.98 -32.70 5.20
C THR A 174 -12.37 -32.56 4.57
N GLY A 175 -12.47 -32.05 3.34
CA GLY A 175 -13.74 -31.74 2.67
C GLY A 175 -14.58 -30.67 3.38
N LYS A 176 -14.04 -30.04 4.43
CA LYS A 176 -14.76 -28.99 5.15
C LYS A 176 -14.75 -27.69 4.35
N LYS A 177 -15.93 -27.14 4.16
CA LYS A 177 -16.11 -25.81 3.54
C LYS A 177 -15.91 -24.74 4.60
N SER A 178 -14.93 -23.88 4.42
CA SER A 178 -14.73 -22.64 5.18
C SER A 178 -14.84 -21.44 4.26
N ARG A 179 -15.15 -20.28 4.79
CA ARG A 179 -15.18 -19.03 4.03
C ARG A 179 -14.01 -18.17 4.41
N LYS A 180 -13.42 -17.50 3.42
CA LYS A 180 -12.39 -16.48 3.62
C LYS A 180 -12.96 -15.17 3.12
N ALA A 181 -13.17 -14.24 4.05
CA ALA A 181 -13.41 -12.83 3.74
C ALA A 181 -12.08 -12.10 3.55
#